data_f576ed40eb4a4f4ed9475f50b53971dd
#
_entry.id   f576ed40eb4a4f4ed9475f50b53971dd
#
_cell.length_a   1.000
_cell.length_b   1.000
_cell.length_c   1.000
_cell.angle_alpha   90.00
_cell.angle_beta   90.00
_cell.angle_gamma   90.00
#
_symmetry.space_group_name_H-M   'P 1'
#
loop_
_entity.id
_entity.type
_entity.pdbx_description
1 polymer ?
#
loop_
_entity_poly.entity_id
_entity_poly.type
_entity_poly.pdbx_seq_one_letter_code
_entity_poly.pdbx_strand_id
1 'polypeptide(L)'
;DRAVHVHGRTSAFTKTVYDPYVNLLRNTTQAFSGVVGGLNSLEVSPFDQPIRKSDEFSRRIARNIQVMLQTEFELRQPVDPVGGSWYVETLAAELCEKIWDEFQTIESKGGIIAALKEGYPQAQVKTILNERFKNLAFRKDVAVGNNMYANMTEELLDPKPENQETLRQKRVAHLEEYLAGADQDALVKAQATLEASTTEPGALIGLIELGALHKMTIRQIRSALEAGDISSETIEPITAHRWTEQFEALRMRTENYKQRTKDNVKVFLANMGPIPQHKPRADFSTGFFEVAAFEVIKNDGHETTADAAKAARESGADVVVICSTDDTYPELVPPLAKELKETMPNVTVILAGAPSKDLEPVYREAGVDDFISVRAN
;
A
#
# COMPACT_ATOMS: atom_id res chain seq x y z
N ASP A 1 -11.05 14.84 34.61
CA ASP A 1 -10.67 13.97 33.49
C ASP A 1 -11.72 14.09 32.40
N ARG A 2 -11.36 14.66 31.24
CA ARG A 2 -12.23 14.68 30.08
C ARG A 2 -11.87 13.46 29.22
N ALA A 3 -12.86 12.59 28.95
CA ALA A 3 -12.69 11.49 28.03
C ALA A 3 -12.35 12.01 26.64
N VAL A 4 -11.29 11.48 26.04
CA VAL A 4 -10.90 11.81 24.67
C VAL A 4 -11.85 11.08 23.72
N HIS A 5 -12.43 11.80 22.77
CA HIS A 5 -13.25 11.21 21.71
C HIS A 5 -12.35 10.78 20.55
N VAL A 6 -12.30 9.48 20.27
CA VAL A 6 -11.42 8.89 19.25
C VAL A 6 -12.22 8.45 18.04
N HIS A 7 -11.91 9.04 16.87
CA HIS A 7 -12.43 8.61 15.59
C HIS A 7 -11.37 7.80 14.85
N GLY A 8 -11.72 6.58 14.43
CA GLY A 8 -10.86 5.72 13.63
C GLY A 8 -11.27 5.70 12.16
N ARG A 9 -10.30 5.48 11.29
CA ARG A 9 -10.50 5.24 9.87
C ARG A 9 -9.65 4.07 9.41
N THR A 10 -10.21 3.19 8.55
CA THR A 10 -9.42 2.10 7.97
C THR A 10 -8.27 2.64 7.13
N SER A 11 -7.08 2.05 7.27
CA SER A 11 -5.84 2.56 6.70
C SER A 11 -5.85 2.55 5.17
N ALA A 12 -5.49 3.67 4.54
CA ALA A 12 -5.22 3.74 3.12
C ALA A 12 -3.86 3.12 2.76
N PHE A 13 -2.91 3.11 3.71
CA PHE A 13 -1.57 2.57 3.51
C PHE A 13 -1.56 1.08 3.16
N THR A 14 -2.45 0.28 3.75
CA THR A 14 -2.52 -1.18 3.57
C THR A 14 -3.41 -1.62 2.41
N LYS A 15 -4.13 -0.70 1.75
CA LYS A 15 -4.96 -1.04 0.59
C LYS A 15 -4.11 -1.22 -0.67
N THR A 16 -4.49 -2.20 -1.46
CA THR A 16 -3.79 -2.61 -2.68
C THR A 16 -4.58 -2.27 -3.93
N VAL A 17 -3.88 -2.02 -5.03
CA VAL A 17 -4.49 -1.82 -6.36
C VAL A 17 -4.82 -3.16 -6.99
N TYR A 18 -3.90 -4.11 -6.89
CA TYR A 18 -4.13 -5.48 -7.37
C TYR A 18 -4.80 -6.32 -6.28
N ASP A 19 -5.60 -7.26 -6.71
CA ASP A 19 -6.47 -8.10 -5.88
C ASP A 19 -7.34 -7.28 -4.89
N PRO A 20 -8.10 -6.29 -5.41
CA PRO A 20 -8.76 -5.27 -4.59
C PRO A 20 -9.84 -5.85 -3.66
N TYR A 21 -10.39 -7.01 -3.98
CA TYR A 21 -11.39 -7.65 -3.12
C TYR A 21 -10.80 -8.14 -1.79
N VAL A 22 -9.51 -8.42 -1.74
CA VAL A 22 -8.81 -8.70 -0.46
C VAL A 22 -8.82 -7.47 0.46
N ASN A 23 -8.99 -6.26 -0.08
CA ASN A 23 -9.18 -5.07 0.75
C ASN A 23 -10.47 -5.11 1.59
N LEU A 24 -11.47 -5.91 1.20
CA LEU A 24 -12.67 -6.13 2.03
C LEU A 24 -12.29 -6.84 3.34
N LEU A 25 -11.45 -7.86 3.24
CA LEU A 25 -10.95 -8.61 4.40
C LEU A 25 -10.10 -7.71 5.30
N ARG A 26 -9.20 -6.92 4.70
CA ARG A 26 -8.37 -5.95 5.42
C ARG A 26 -9.23 -4.92 6.15
N ASN A 27 -10.21 -4.35 5.47
CA ASN A 27 -11.13 -3.38 6.06
C ASN A 27 -11.95 -3.99 7.21
N THR A 28 -12.43 -5.23 7.06
CA THR A 28 -13.21 -5.91 8.10
C THR A 28 -12.38 -6.16 9.35
N THR A 29 -11.13 -6.65 9.19
CA THR A 29 -10.25 -6.88 10.33
C THR A 29 -9.79 -5.59 11.01
N GLN A 30 -9.56 -4.52 10.25
CA GLN A 30 -9.25 -3.20 10.81
C GLN A 30 -10.45 -2.60 11.54
N ALA A 31 -11.65 -2.72 10.98
CA ALA A 31 -12.88 -2.28 11.63
C ALA A 31 -13.14 -3.05 12.93
N PHE A 32 -12.98 -4.36 12.90
CA PHE A 32 -13.06 -5.22 14.09
C PHE A 32 -12.08 -4.77 15.18
N SER A 33 -10.79 -4.58 14.82
CA SER A 33 -9.77 -4.13 15.77
C SER A 33 -10.11 -2.76 16.36
N GLY A 34 -10.62 -1.84 15.53
CA GLY A 34 -11.03 -0.51 15.99
C GLY A 34 -12.19 -0.54 16.98
N VAL A 35 -13.21 -1.36 16.68
CA VAL A 35 -14.37 -1.52 17.59
C VAL A 35 -13.96 -2.16 18.90
N VAL A 36 -13.20 -3.25 18.86
CA VAL A 36 -12.70 -3.94 20.05
C VAL A 36 -11.78 -3.04 20.87
N GLY A 37 -10.98 -2.17 20.22
CA GLY A 37 -10.13 -1.18 20.87
C GLY A 37 -10.86 0.07 21.41
N GLY A 38 -12.19 0.11 21.35
CA GLY A 38 -13.00 1.14 22.02
C GLY A 38 -13.08 2.48 21.27
N LEU A 39 -13.01 2.50 19.94
CA LEU A 39 -13.26 3.72 19.16
C LEU A 39 -14.68 4.26 19.40
N ASN A 40 -14.80 5.58 19.53
CA ASN A 40 -16.09 6.25 19.68
C ASN A 40 -16.85 6.34 18.33
N SER A 41 -16.11 6.44 17.22
CA SER A 41 -16.67 6.41 15.89
C SER A 41 -15.67 5.82 14.90
N LEU A 42 -16.18 5.27 13.80
CA LEU A 42 -15.36 4.57 12.82
C LEU A 42 -15.83 4.88 11.40
N GLU A 43 -14.88 5.13 10.50
CA GLU A 43 -15.09 5.15 9.05
C GLU A 43 -14.40 3.95 8.40
N VAL A 44 -15.16 3.15 7.65
CA VAL A 44 -14.62 2.11 6.78
C VAL A 44 -14.56 2.65 5.36
N SER A 45 -13.36 2.79 4.82
CA SER A 45 -13.18 3.24 3.45
C SER A 45 -13.51 2.12 2.45
N PRO A 46 -14.06 2.45 1.26
CA PRO A 46 -14.33 1.46 0.22
C PRO A 46 -13.07 0.70 -0.23
N PHE A 47 -13.26 -0.54 -0.68
CA PHE A 47 -12.17 -1.43 -1.08
C PHE A 47 -11.43 -0.95 -2.35
N ASP A 48 -12.13 -0.24 -3.23
CA ASP A 48 -11.62 0.28 -4.50
C ASP A 48 -11.03 1.72 -4.41
N GLN A 49 -10.94 2.27 -3.20
CA GLN A 49 -10.44 3.61 -2.95
C GLN A 49 -9.07 3.93 -3.60
N PRO A 50 -8.06 3.02 -3.62
CA PRO A 50 -6.77 3.32 -4.25
C PRO A 50 -6.81 3.26 -5.79
N ILE A 51 -7.90 2.80 -6.39
CA ILE A 51 -8.00 2.52 -7.83
C ILE A 51 -8.86 3.56 -8.55
N ARG A 52 -10.02 3.88 -7.96
CA ARG A 52 -11.03 4.73 -8.61
C ARG A 52 -11.88 5.47 -7.58
N LYS A 53 -12.65 6.45 -8.06
CA LYS A 53 -13.72 7.03 -7.25
C LYS A 53 -14.74 5.94 -6.93
N SER A 54 -14.91 5.70 -5.65
CA SER A 54 -15.84 4.66 -5.16
C SER A 54 -17.28 4.96 -5.56
N ASP A 55 -17.95 3.96 -6.09
CA ASP A 55 -19.36 4.03 -6.51
C ASP A 55 -20.32 3.68 -5.34
N GLU A 56 -21.62 3.59 -5.65
CA GLU A 56 -22.64 3.24 -4.66
C GLU A 56 -22.44 1.83 -4.10
N PHE A 57 -22.03 0.89 -4.95
CA PHE A 57 -21.79 -0.49 -4.55
C PHE A 57 -20.66 -0.59 -3.52
N SER A 58 -19.49 -0.04 -3.83
CA SER A 58 -18.32 -0.12 -2.95
C SER A 58 -18.55 0.62 -1.63
N ARG A 59 -19.22 1.77 -1.65
CA ARG A 59 -19.64 2.50 -0.44
C ARG A 59 -20.65 1.74 0.40
N ARG A 60 -21.62 1.06 -0.27
CA ARG A 60 -22.59 0.22 0.43
C ARG A 60 -21.93 -0.93 1.16
N ILE A 61 -20.95 -1.61 0.53
CA ILE A 61 -20.21 -2.69 1.19
C ILE A 61 -19.41 -2.15 2.40
N ALA A 62 -18.70 -1.03 2.24
CA ALA A 62 -17.96 -0.41 3.33
C ALA A 62 -18.87 -0.06 4.55
N ARG A 63 -20.06 0.48 4.30
CA ARG A 63 -21.05 0.71 5.34
C ARG A 63 -21.53 -0.60 5.97
N ASN A 64 -21.82 -1.60 5.14
CA ASN A 64 -22.37 -2.88 5.61
C ASN A 64 -21.39 -3.65 6.49
N ILE A 65 -20.06 -3.51 6.30
CA ILE A 65 -19.06 -4.05 7.24
C ILE A 65 -19.35 -3.56 8.66
N GLN A 66 -19.59 -2.27 8.84
CA GLN A 66 -19.87 -1.69 10.16
C GLN A 66 -21.24 -2.15 10.71
N VAL A 67 -22.27 -2.18 9.86
CA VAL A 67 -23.61 -2.66 10.25
C VAL A 67 -23.53 -4.11 10.70
N MET A 68 -22.83 -4.96 9.95
CA MET A 68 -22.66 -6.38 10.26
C MET A 68 -21.94 -6.58 11.61
N LEU A 69 -20.82 -5.87 11.84
CA LEU A 69 -20.10 -5.92 13.12
C LEU A 69 -21.00 -5.50 14.30
N GLN A 70 -21.93 -4.56 14.04
CA GLN A 70 -22.83 -4.03 15.05
C GLN A 70 -24.02 -4.93 15.32
N THR A 71 -24.64 -5.53 14.28
CA THR A 71 -25.92 -6.20 14.38
C THR A 71 -25.86 -7.73 14.36
N GLU A 72 -24.96 -8.30 13.54
CA GLU A 72 -24.82 -9.75 13.43
C GLU A 72 -23.84 -10.31 14.47
N PHE A 73 -22.76 -9.54 14.75
CA PHE A 73 -21.73 -9.94 15.70
C PHE A 73 -21.86 -9.26 17.07
N GLU A 74 -22.82 -8.35 17.23
CA GLU A 74 -23.12 -7.65 18.50
C GLU A 74 -21.90 -7.01 19.19
N LEU A 75 -20.90 -6.56 18.45
CA LEU A 75 -19.63 -6.06 18.98
C LEU A 75 -19.74 -4.71 19.73
N ARG A 76 -20.97 -4.21 19.90
CA ARG A 76 -21.22 -3.07 20.81
C ARG A 76 -21.21 -3.46 22.29
N GLN A 77 -21.19 -4.73 22.60
CA GLN A 77 -21.25 -5.28 23.96
C GLN A 77 -20.26 -6.44 24.10
N PRO A 78 -19.56 -6.52 25.24
CA PRO A 78 -19.48 -5.54 26.34
C PRO A 78 -18.61 -4.33 26.00
N VAL A 79 -18.63 -3.31 26.86
CA VAL A 79 -17.66 -2.21 26.85
C VAL A 79 -16.32 -2.78 27.28
N ASP A 80 -15.24 -2.41 26.54
CA ASP A 80 -13.88 -2.90 26.76
C ASP A 80 -13.77 -4.45 26.79
N PRO A 81 -14.09 -5.10 25.65
CA PRO A 81 -14.12 -6.57 25.59
C PRO A 81 -12.76 -7.25 25.78
N VAL A 82 -11.66 -6.51 25.68
CA VAL A 82 -10.28 -7.00 25.85
C VAL A 82 -9.68 -6.62 27.21
N GLY A 83 -10.42 -5.87 28.04
CA GLY A 83 -10.01 -5.49 29.38
C GLY A 83 -9.68 -6.69 30.26
N GLY A 84 -8.55 -6.62 30.97
CA GLY A 84 -8.02 -7.71 31.79
C GLY A 84 -7.28 -8.81 31.00
N SER A 85 -7.13 -8.71 29.71
CA SER A 85 -6.24 -9.58 28.92
C SER A 85 -4.79 -9.24 29.24
N TRP A 86 -4.04 -10.14 29.84
CA TRP A 86 -2.65 -9.90 30.21
C TRP A 86 -1.79 -9.44 29.03
N TYR A 87 -1.99 -10.04 27.85
CA TYR A 87 -1.27 -9.65 26.64
C TYR A 87 -1.60 -8.21 26.21
N VAL A 88 -2.88 -7.87 26.17
CA VAL A 88 -3.32 -6.53 25.72
C VAL A 88 -2.91 -5.46 26.74
N GLU A 89 -3.07 -5.72 28.04
CA GLU A 89 -2.68 -4.79 29.10
C GLU A 89 -1.16 -4.54 29.09
N THR A 90 -0.35 -5.59 28.94
CA THR A 90 1.11 -5.46 28.86
C THR A 90 1.51 -4.66 27.60
N LEU A 91 0.93 -5.00 26.45
CA LEU A 91 1.20 -4.28 25.20
C LEU A 91 0.80 -2.80 25.29
N ALA A 92 -0.36 -2.52 25.89
CA ALA A 92 -0.83 -1.14 26.10
C ALA A 92 0.14 -0.36 27.00
N ALA A 93 0.59 -0.96 28.11
CA ALA A 93 1.55 -0.33 29.02
C ALA A 93 2.88 -0.01 28.32
N GLU A 94 3.45 -0.98 27.59
CA GLU A 94 4.70 -0.78 26.82
C GLU A 94 4.56 0.27 25.73
N LEU A 95 3.40 0.34 25.06
CA LEU A 95 3.13 1.37 24.07
C LEU A 95 3.01 2.76 24.71
N CYS A 96 2.34 2.86 25.87
CA CYS A 96 2.23 4.12 26.60
C CYS A 96 3.60 4.68 26.98
N GLU A 97 4.51 3.84 27.47
CA GLU A 97 5.87 4.26 27.79
C GLU A 97 6.60 4.81 26.56
N LYS A 98 6.57 4.08 25.43
CA LYS A 98 7.22 4.53 24.19
C LYS A 98 6.61 5.80 23.61
N ILE A 99 5.27 5.95 23.68
CA ILE A 99 4.58 7.16 23.23
C ILE A 99 4.99 8.35 24.10
N TRP A 100 5.12 8.12 25.42
CA TRP A 100 5.54 9.16 26.35
C TRP A 100 6.98 9.62 26.11
N ASP A 101 7.89 8.68 25.86
CA ASP A 101 9.29 8.98 25.52
C ASP A 101 9.40 9.79 24.21
N GLU A 102 8.61 9.42 23.19
CA GLU A 102 8.57 10.13 21.92
C GLU A 102 7.97 11.55 22.10
N PHE A 103 6.91 11.68 22.90
CA PHE A 103 6.33 12.98 23.24
C PHE A 103 7.38 13.88 23.91
N GLN A 104 8.10 13.39 24.92
CA GLN A 104 9.16 14.13 25.62
C GLN A 104 10.29 14.52 24.65
N THR A 105 10.63 13.66 23.69
CA THR A 105 11.63 13.95 22.66
C THR A 105 11.19 15.12 21.79
N ILE A 106 9.94 15.15 21.34
CA ILE A 106 9.37 16.26 20.56
C ILE A 106 9.35 17.55 21.39
N GLU A 107 8.93 17.48 22.64
CA GLU A 107 8.91 18.66 23.55
C GLU A 107 10.31 19.22 23.80
N SER A 108 11.31 18.36 23.96
CA SER A 108 12.72 18.77 24.13
C SER A 108 13.29 19.54 22.94
N LYS A 109 12.69 19.35 21.75
CA LYS A 109 13.04 20.09 20.51
C LYS A 109 12.34 21.42 20.37
N GLY A 110 11.54 21.83 21.34
CA GLY A 110 10.74 23.06 21.33
C GLY A 110 9.31 22.84 20.81
N GLY A 111 8.80 21.63 20.91
CA GLY A 111 7.46 21.22 20.51
C GLY A 111 7.33 20.84 19.04
N ILE A 112 6.13 20.43 18.65
CA ILE A 112 5.87 19.83 17.33
C ILE A 112 6.20 20.77 16.17
N ILE A 113 5.97 22.09 16.29
CA ILE A 113 6.26 23.02 15.19
C ILE A 113 7.76 23.11 14.93
N ALA A 114 8.59 23.20 15.97
CA ALA A 114 10.05 23.22 15.84
C ALA A 114 10.55 21.87 15.28
N ALA A 115 10.04 20.77 15.78
CA ALA A 115 10.41 19.42 15.30
C ALA A 115 10.06 19.22 13.82
N LEU A 116 8.89 19.73 13.35
CA LEU A 116 8.50 19.67 11.94
C LEU A 116 9.43 20.51 11.04
N LYS A 117 9.87 21.70 11.52
CA LYS A 117 10.84 22.53 10.80
C LYS A 117 12.21 21.84 10.68
N GLU A 118 12.65 21.13 11.71
CA GLU A 118 13.88 20.33 11.71
C GLU A 118 13.75 19.07 10.86
N GLY A 119 12.56 18.66 10.44
CA GLY A 119 12.33 17.44 9.70
C GLY A 119 12.34 16.16 10.56
N TYR A 120 12.26 16.27 11.87
CA TYR A 120 12.32 15.13 12.78
C TYR A 120 11.21 14.10 12.55
N PRO A 121 9.91 14.46 12.55
CA PRO A 121 8.84 13.51 12.26
C PRO A 121 8.96 12.89 10.86
N GLN A 122 9.39 13.68 9.87
CA GLN A 122 9.62 13.22 8.50
C GLN A 122 10.69 12.12 8.44
N ALA A 123 11.79 12.30 9.17
CA ALA A 123 12.87 11.32 9.24
C ALA A 123 12.43 10.01 9.92
N GLN A 124 11.67 10.09 11.02
CA GLN A 124 11.13 8.92 11.72
C GLN A 124 10.19 8.11 10.81
N VAL A 125 9.23 8.78 10.18
CA VAL A 125 8.30 8.13 9.23
C VAL A 125 9.06 7.47 8.08
N LYS A 126 10.06 8.15 7.50
CA LYS A 126 10.88 7.62 6.41
C LYS A 126 11.66 6.36 6.83
N THR A 127 12.20 6.35 8.04
CA THR A 127 12.94 5.19 8.58
C THR A 127 12.04 3.97 8.67
N ILE A 128 10.86 4.11 9.28
CA ILE A 128 9.88 3.02 9.41
C ILE A 128 9.35 2.58 8.05
N LEU A 129 9.08 3.52 7.14
CA LEU A 129 8.63 3.20 5.78
C LEU A 129 9.66 2.34 5.03
N ASN A 130 10.93 2.72 5.08
CA ASN A 130 12.03 1.98 4.44
C ASN A 130 12.17 0.56 5.01
N GLU A 131 12.04 0.41 6.33
CA GLU A 131 12.05 -0.90 6.98
C GLU A 131 10.87 -1.76 6.53
N ARG A 132 9.66 -1.21 6.47
CA ARG A 132 8.46 -1.90 5.98
C ARG A 132 8.60 -2.31 4.51
N PHE A 133 9.12 -1.45 3.66
CA PHE A 133 9.40 -1.79 2.26
C PHE A 133 10.43 -2.91 2.15
N LYS A 134 11.49 -2.85 2.93
CA LYS A 134 12.50 -3.92 2.99
C LYS A 134 11.90 -5.24 3.47
N ASN A 135 11.09 -5.22 4.52
CA ASN A 135 10.45 -6.43 5.03
C ASN A 135 9.48 -7.04 3.99
N LEU A 136 8.74 -6.20 3.27
CA LEU A 136 7.87 -6.65 2.20
C LEU A 136 8.67 -7.23 1.02
N ALA A 137 9.76 -6.58 0.60
CA ALA A 137 10.64 -7.02 -0.47
C ALA A 137 11.23 -8.40 -0.20
N PHE A 138 11.70 -8.64 1.04
CA PHE A 138 12.24 -9.93 1.48
C PHE A 138 11.18 -10.92 2.00
N ARG A 139 9.90 -10.64 1.81
CA ARG A 139 8.76 -11.50 2.24
C ARG A 139 8.74 -11.84 3.73
N LYS A 140 9.39 -11.03 4.57
CA LYS A 140 9.21 -11.08 6.02
C LYS A 140 7.79 -10.64 6.39
N ASP A 141 7.30 -9.60 5.70
CA ASP A 141 5.91 -9.20 5.73
C ASP A 141 5.20 -9.69 4.47
N VAL A 142 3.96 -10.13 4.61
CA VAL A 142 3.15 -10.67 3.51
C VAL A 142 1.94 -9.78 3.25
N ALA A 143 1.86 -9.26 2.03
CA ALA A 143 0.68 -8.61 1.49
C ALA A 143 0.02 -9.53 0.48
N VAL A 144 -0.98 -10.28 0.92
CA VAL A 144 -1.71 -11.26 0.10
C VAL A 144 -2.21 -10.62 -1.20
N GLY A 145 -1.98 -11.31 -2.31
CA GLY A 145 -2.34 -10.84 -3.65
C GLY A 145 -1.31 -9.90 -4.30
N ASN A 146 -0.25 -9.49 -3.56
CA ASN A 146 0.75 -8.56 -4.08
C ASN A 146 2.18 -9.11 -4.06
N ASN A 147 2.82 -9.26 -2.89
CA ASN A 147 4.17 -9.85 -2.83
C ASN A 147 4.17 -11.36 -2.63
N MET A 148 3.03 -11.94 -2.33
CA MET A 148 2.77 -13.38 -2.28
C MET A 148 1.32 -13.67 -2.67
N TYR A 149 1.07 -14.87 -3.16
CA TYR A 149 -0.27 -15.38 -3.53
C TYR A 149 -0.97 -14.49 -4.57
N ALA A 150 -0.25 -14.11 -5.62
CA ALA A 150 -0.79 -13.28 -6.69
C ALA A 150 -1.97 -13.96 -7.40
N ASN A 151 -3.03 -13.21 -7.67
CA ASN A 151 -4.13 -13.68 -8.49
C ASN A 151 -3.79 -13.50 -9.97
N MET A 152 -3.51 -14.61 -10.65
CA MET A 152 -3.13 -14.60 -12.08
C MET A 152 -4.32 -14.51 -13.03
N THR A 153 -5.53 -14.72 -12.53
CA THR A 153 -6.79 -14.62 -13.29
C THR A 153 -7.58 -13.37 -12.96
N GLU A 154 -6.93 -12.38 -12.35
CA GLU A 154 -7.57 -11.15 -11.93
C GLU A 154 -8.07 -10.33 -13.12
N GLU A 155 -9.34 -9.92 -13.05
CA GLU A 155 -9.88 -8.86 -13.89
C GLU A 155 -9.62 -7.51 -13.22
N LEU A 156 -8.79 -6.69 -13.86
CA LEU A 156 -8.44 -5.38 -13.32
C LEU A 156 -9.66 -4.46 -13.27
N LEU A 157 -9.86 -3.80 -12.15
CA LEU A 157 -10.89 -2.78 -12.05
C LEU A 157 -10.53 -1.57 -12.92
N ASP A 158 -11.52 -1.11 -13.70
CA ASP A 158 -11.38 0.11 -14.48
C ASP A 158 -11.10 1.31 -13.54
N PRO A 159 -9.98 2.01 -13.68
CA PRO A 159 -9.61 3.11 -12.81
C PRO A 159 -10.58 4.30 -12.86
N LYS A 160 -11.41 4.47 -13.91
CA LYS A 160 -12.39 5.56 -14.05
C LYS A 160 -11.91 6.86 -13.41
N PRO A 161 -10.86 7.50 -13.94
CA PRO A 161 -10.31 8.70 -13.35
C PRO A 161 -11.38 9.78 -13.28
N GLU A 162 -11.54 10.42 -12.13
CA GLU A 162 -12.42 11.56 -11.99
C GLU A 162 -11.83 12.75 -12.77
N ASN A 163 -12.60 13.34 -13.66
CA ASN A 163 -12.15 14.54 -14.36
C ASN A 163 -12.17 15.73 -13.38
N GLN A 164 -10.99 16.07 -12.85
CA GLN A 164 -10.79 17.14 -11.88
C GLN A 164 -11.27 18.50 -12.42
N GLU A 165 -11.11 18.75 -13.72
CA GLU A 165 -11.58 19.99 -14.31
C GLU A 165 -13.11 20.08 -14.33
N THR A 166 -13.79 18.99 -14.64
CA THR A 166 -15.26 18.93 -14.57
C THR A 166 -15.76 19.14 -13.15
N LEU A 167 -15.08 18.59 -12.14
CA LEU A 167 -15.42 18.82 -10.73
C LEU A 167 -15.22 20.28 -10.34
N ARG A 168 -14.08 20.86 -10.75
CA ARG A 168 -13.78 22.28 -10.51
C ARG A 168 -14.84 23.17 -11.12
N GLN A 169 -15.21 22.96 -12.38
CA GLN A 169 -16.24 23.73 -13.08
C GLN A 169 -17.60 23.63 -12.36
N LYS A 170 -18.03 22.42 -11.98
CA LYS A 170 -19.26 22.24 -11.20
C LYS A 170 -19.21 22.98 -9.87
N ARG A 171 -18.06 22.95 -9.20
CA ARG A 171 -17.91 23.66 -7.91
C ARG A 171 -17.90 25.17 -8.08
N VAL A 172 -17.25 25.68 -9.13
CA VAL A 172 -17.26 27.12 -9.46
C VAL A 172 -18.69 27.58 -9.75
N ALA A 173 -19.42 26.89 -10.63
CA ALA A 173 -20.80 27.22 -10.95
C ALA A 173 -21.71 27.23 -9.70
N HIS A 174 -21.57 26.24 -8.80
CA HIS A 174 -22.30 26.21 -7.55
C HIS A 174 -21.93 27.38 -6.61
N LEU A 175 -20.66 27.79 -6.57
CA LEU A 175 -20.25 28.95 -5.78
C LEU A 175 -20.77 30.26 -6.36
N GLU A 176 -20.78 30.41 -7.68
CA GLU A 176 -21.36 31.56 -8.38
C GLU A 176 -22.84 31.67 -8.10
N GLU A 177 -23.60 30.59 -8.19
CA GLU A 177 -25.03 30.53 -7.83
C GLU A 177 -25.25 30.89 -6.35
N TYR A 178 -24.46 30.34 -5.44
CA TYR A 178 -24.54 30.66 -4.01
C TYR A 178 -24.31 32.11 -3.74
N LEU A 179 -23.29 32.73 -4.37
CA LEU A 179 -22.93 34.12 -4.20
C LEU A 179 -23.88 35.10 -4.90
N ALA A 180 -24.50 34.72 -6.01
CA ALA A 180 -25.49 35.52 -6.72
C ALA A 180 -26.71 35.94 -5.86
N GLY A 181 -27.04 35.12 -4.88
CA GLY A 181 -28.11 35.45 -3.91
C GLY A 181 -27.61 36.20 -2.65
N ALA A 182 -26.39 36.70 -2.62
CA ALA A 182 -25.86 37.45 -1.46
C ALA A 182 -26.19 38.92 -1.56
N ASP A 183 -26.59 39.52 -0.40
CA ASP A 183 -26.64 40.96 -0.24
C ASP A 183 -25.20 41.48 -0.06
N GLN A 184 -24.70 42.18 -1.07
CA GLN A 184 -23.32 42.64 -1.12
C GLN A 184 -23.00 43.66 -0.03
N ASP A 185 -23.94 44.54 0.31
CA ASP A 185 -23.75 45.53 1.37
C ASP A 185 -23.69 44.89 2.76
N ALA A 186 -24.54 43.89 2.98
CA ALA A 186 -24.52 43.08 4.20
C ALA A 186 -23.24 42.24 4.32
N LEU A 187 -22.77 41.68 3.20
CA LEU A 187 -21.54 40.91 3.15
C LEU A 187 -20.30 41.76 3.50
N VAL A 188 -20.18 42.97 2.93
CA VAL A 188 -19.09 43.90 3.25
C VAL A 188 -19.11 44.32 4.72
N LYS A 189 -20.30 44.58 5.27
CA LYS A 189 -20.44 44.91 6.71
C LYS A 189 -20.06 43.74 7.60
N ALA A 190 -20.48 42.52 7.26
CA ALA A 190 -20.14 41.32 8.01
C ALA A 190 -18.61 41.04 7.98
N GLN A 191 -17.97 41.25 6.82
CA GLN A 191 -16.53 41.15 6.71
C GLN A 191 -15.79 42.16 7.59
N ALA A 192 -16.17 43.44 7.54
CA ALA A 192 -15.57 44.49 8.38
C ALA A 192 -15.77 44.22 9.88
N THR A 193 -16.92 43.64 10.25
CA THR A 193 -17.20 43.26 11.64
C THR A 193 -16.30 42.13 12.10
N LEU A 194 -16.08 41.14 11.25
CA LEU A 194 -15.15 40.00 11.50
C LEU A 194 -13.71 40.53 11.67
N GLU A 195 -13.23 41.35 10.76
CA GLU A 195 -11.87 41.93 10.79
C GLU A 195 -11.62 42.77 12.08
N ALA A 196 -12.63 43.51 12.55
CA ALA A 196 -12.52 44.30 13.76
C ALA A 196 -12.55 43.48 15.07
N SER A 197 -13.01 42.23 15.04
CA SER A 197 -13.38 41.47 16.25
C SER A 197 -12.46 40.29 16.55
N THR A 198 -11.24 40.26 16.00
CA THR A 198 -10.29 39.13 16.11
C THR A 198 -9.75 38.88 17.53
N THR A 199 -10.09 39.70 18.51
CA THR A 199 -9.47 39.70 19.85
C THR A 199 -10.21 38.89 20.92
N GLU A 200 -11.46 38.46 20.68
CA GLU A 200 -12.25 37.72 21.68
C GLU A 200 -12.69 36.36 21.20
N PRO A 201 -12.09 35.26 21.69
CA PRO A 201 -12.41 33.90 21.21
C PRO A 201 -13.89 33.51 21.37
N GLY A 202 -14.60 33.99 22.35
CA GLY A 202 -16.02 33.71 22.57
C GLY A 202 -16.95 34.37 21.57
N ALA A 203 -16.59 35.55 21.04
CA ALA A 203 -17.34 36.27 20.02
C ALA A 203 -17.14 35.66 18.61
N LEU A 204 -16.03 34.95 18.39
CA LEU A 204 -15.62 34.43 17.09
C LEU A 204 -16.66 33.50 16.44
N ILE A 205 -17.29 32.63 17.21
CA ILE A 205 -18.31 31.68 16.68
C ILE A 205 -19.52 32.45 16.17
N GLY A 206 -20.06 33.44 16.95
CA GLY A 206 -21.18 34.24 16.53
C GLY A 206 -20.88 35.10 15.29
N LEU A 207 -19.62 35.52 15.12
CA LEU A 207 -19.19 36.28 13.96
C LEU A 207 -19.04 35.41 12.71
N ILE A 208 -18.59 34.15 12.88
CA ILE A 208 -18.57 33.13 11.79
C ILE A 208 -19.99 32.82 11.35
N GLU A 209 -20.92 32.65 12.30
CA GLU A 209 -22.34 32.44 12.00
C GLU A 209 -22.93 33.63 11.25
N LEU A 210 -22.62 34.88 11.66
CA LEU A 210 -23.03 36.08 10.95
C LEU A 210 -22.50 36.10 9.52
N GLY A 211 -21.22 35.76 9.32
CA GLY A 211 -20.64 35.64 7.99
C GLY A 211 -21.35 34.59 7.12
N ALA A 212 -21.69 33.45 7.70
CA ALA A 212 -22.43 32.39 7.00
C ALA A 212 -23.85 32.83 6.63
N LEU A 213 -24.55 33.55 7.49
CA LEU A 213 -25.88 34.12 7.22
C LEU A 213 -25.85 35.06 6.02
N HIS A 214 -24.79 35.84 5.85
CA HIS A 214 -24.61 36.74 4.71
C HIS A 214 -23.92 36.11 3.51
N LYS A 215 -23.87 34.77 3.45
CA LYS A 215 -23.28 33.98 2.36
C LYS A 215 -21.77 34.19 2.11
N MET A 216 -21.01 34.55 3.11
CA MET A 216 -19.55 34.57 3.03
C MET A 216 -19.04 33.19 2.74
N THR A 217 -18.08 33.08 1.84
CA THR A 217 -17.34 31.84 1.62
C THR A 217 -16.33 31.59 2.77
N ILE A 218 -15.95 30.33 3.00
CA ILE A 218 -14.92 29.97 3.98
C ILE A 218 -13.65 30.82 3.75
N ARG A 219 -13.30 31.04 2.47
CA ARG A 219 -12.12 31.85 2.12
C ARG A 219 -12.25 33.30 2.59
N GLN A 220 -13.40 33.90 2.41
CA GLN A 220 -13.66 35.28 2.86
C GLN A 220 -13.66 35.39 4.38
N ILE A 221 -14.29 34.44 5.08
CA ILE A 221 -14.26 34.37 6.55
C ILE A 221 -12.81 34.22 7.03
N ARG A 222 -12.07 33.30 6.44
CA ARG A 222 -10.66 33.07 6.78
C ARG A 222 -9.82 34.33 6.54
N SER A 223 -9.95 34.97 5.37
CA SER A 223 -9.20 36.18 5.06
C SER A 223 -9.52 37.35 6.03
N ALA A 224 -10.78 37.46 6.46
CA ALA A 224 -11.17 38.46 7.46
C ALA A 224 -10.55 38.21 8.85
N LEU A 225 -10.46 36.94 9.25
CA LEU A 225 -9.81 36.49 10.50
C LEU A 225 -8.29 36.62 10.46
N GLU A 226 -7.70 36.49 9.27
CA GLU A 226 -6.26 36.52 9.00
C GLU A 226 -5.79 37.93 8.60
N ALA A 227 -6.57 38.99 8.85
CA ALA A 227 -6.26 40.40 8.49
C ALA A 227 -5.02 40.99 9.21
N GLY A 228 -4.10 40.15 9.69
CA GLY A 228 -2.77 40.46 10.21
C GLY A 228 -1.69 39.76 9.41
N ASP A 229 -0.46 40.19 9.62
CA ASP A 229 0.73 39.62 8.94
C ASP A 229 0.94 38.13 9.35
N ILE A 230 0.37 37.25 8.56
CA ILE A 230 0.59 35.78 8.77
C ILE A 230 1.89 35.41 8.09
N SER A 231 2.93 35.23 8.90
CA SER A 231 4.16 34.59 8.42
C SER A 231 3.84 33.17 8.00
N SER A 232 3.87 32.90 6.70
CA SER A 232 3.77 31.53 6.20
C SER A 232 5.14 30.85 6.28
N GLU A 233 5.20 29.75 6.99
CA GLU A 233 6.39 28.90 7.03
C GLU A 233 6.14 27.64 6.21
N THR A 234 7.14 27.26 5.42
CA THR A 234 7.08 26.05 4.61
C THR A 234 7.89 24.95 5.27
N ILE A 235 7.29 23.79 5.44
CA ILE A 235 7.97 22.58 5.91
C ILE A 235 8.01 21.54 4.80
N GLU A 236 8.97 20.62 4.86
CA GLU A 236 9.02 19.45 3.96
C GLU A 236 7.80 18.55 4.25
N PRO A 237 6.93 18.28 3.27
CA PRO A 237 5.76 17.44 3.49
C PRO A 237 6.16 15.97 3.59
N ILE A 238 5.44 15.18 4.40
CA ILE A 238 5.53 13.73 4.39
C ILE A 238 4.77 13.21 3.16
N THR A 239 5.50 12.56 2.25
CA THR A 239 4.89 11.94 1.07
C THR A 239 4.01 10.76 1.48
N ALA A 240 2.79 10.74 0.96
CA ALA A 240 1.88 9.61 1.17
C ALA A 240 2.32 8.41 0.30
N HIS A 241 2.45 7.26 0.93
CA HIS A 241 2.82 6.00 0.29
C HIS A 241 1.77 4.93 0.55
N ARG A 242 1.78 3.88 -0.28
CA ARG A 242 1.08 2.62 -0.02
C ARG A 242 2.08 1.49 0.17
N TRP A 243 1.75 0.57 1.05
CA TRP A 243 2.66 -0.50 1.46
C TRP A 243 3.17 -1.34 0.29
N THR A 244 2.30 -1.62 -0.71
CA THR A 244 2.56 -2.51 -1.84
C THR A 244 2.96 -1.80 -3.13
N GLU A 245 3.11 -0.48 -3.13
CA GLU A 245 3.29 0.33 -4.35
C GLU A 245 4.46 -0.10 -5.23
N GLN A 246 5.54 -0.65 -4.64
CA GLN A 246 6.70 -1.14 -5.38
C GLN A 246 6.36 -2.40 -6.20
N PHE A 247 5.63 -3.34 -5.60
CA PHE A 247 5.15 -4.55 -6.30
C PHE A 247 4.07 -4.21 -7.33
N GLU A 248 3.20 -3.27 -7.02
CA GLU A 248 2.21 -2.76 -7.97
C GLU A 248 2.87 -2.12 -9.20
N ALA A 249 3.93 -1.34 -9.00
CA ALA A 249 4.69 -0.75 -10.10
C ALA A 249 5.39 -1.83 -10.95
N LEU A 250 5.90 -2.89 -10.32
CA LEU A 250 6.49 -4.02 -11.03
C LEU A 250 5.44 -4.73 -11.91
N ARG A 251 4.30 -5.09 -11.32
CA ARG A 251 3.21 -5.75 -12.05
C ARG A 251 2.66 -4.88 -13.16
N MET A 252 2.50 -3.58 -12.92
CA MET A 252 2.03 -2.63 -13.94
C MET A 252 2.98 -2.57 -15.16
N ARG A 253 4.30 -2.73 -14.96
CA ARG A 253 5.25 -2.82 -16.08
C ARG A 253 4.96 -4.02 -16.98
N THR A 254 4.68 -5.18 -16.38
CA THR A 254 4.31 -6.41 -17.12
C THR A 254 2.99 -6.26 -17.85
N GLU A 255 1.97 -5.67 -17.20
CA GLU A 255 0.67 -5.40 -17.84
C GLU A 255 0.81 -4.46 -19.05
N ASN A 256 1.62 -3.41 -18.92
CA ASN A 256 1.92 -2.49 -20.02
C ASN A 256 2.68 -3.20 -21.15
N TYR A 257 3.63 -4.10 -20.82
CA TYR A 257 4.32 -4.91 -21.81
C TYR A 257 3.33 -5.79 -22.57
N LYS A 258 2.47 -6.52 -21.86
CA LYS A 258 1.44 -7.38 -22.41
C LYS A 258 0.45 -6.62 -23.33
N GLN A 259 0.04 -5.43 -22.92
CA GLN A 259 -0.83 -4.58 -23.75
C GLN A 259 -0.17 -4.17 -25.07
N ARG A 260 1.14 -3.87 -25.04
CA ARG A 260 1.91 -3.41 -26.21
C ARG A 260 2.28 -4.56 -27.15
N THR A 261 2.74 -5.68 -26.63
CA THR A 261 3.27 -6.81 -27.42
C THR A 261 2.22 -7.86 -27.75
N LYS A 262 1.10 -7.90 -27.03
CA LYS A 262 0.09 -8.96 -27.05
C LYS A 262 0.63 -10.32 -26.60
N ASP A 263 1.78 -10.34 -25.94
CA ASP A 263 2.44 -11.52 -25.37
C ASP A 263 2.80 -11.26 -23.92
N ASN A 264 3.04 -12.31 -23.15
CA ASN A 264 3.46 -12.22 -21.75
C ASN A 264 4.91 -12.67 -21.61
N VAL A 265 5.58 -12.24 -20.55
CA VAL A 265 6.89 -12.78 -20.16
C VAL A 265 6.67 -14.20 -19.65
N LYS A 266 7.31 -15.18 -20.28
CA LYS A 266 7.18 -16.60 -19.97
C LYS A 266 8.39 -17.10 -19.19
N VAL A 267 8.11 -17.79 -18.07
CA VAL A 267 9.12 -18.38 -17.20
C VAL A 267 8.94 -19.88 -17.20
N PHE A 268 9.90 -20.61 -17.75
CA PHE A 268 9.91 -22.07 -17.74
C PHE A 268 10.66 -22.57 -16.51
N LEU A 269 10.05 -23.47 -15.75
CA LEU A 269 10.71 -24.14 -14.64
C LEU A 269 11.41 -25.40 -15.15
N ALA A 270 12.73 -25.37 -15.26
CA ALA A 270 13.54 -26.55 -15.54
C ALA A 270 13.65 -27.38 -14.26
N ASN A 271 12.58 -28.12 -13.96
CA ASN A 271 12.46 -28.99 -12.80
C ASN A 271 13.28 -30.27 -13.03
N MET A 272 14.33 -30.49 -12.22
CA MET A 272 15.23 -31.59 -12.39
C MET A 272 15.03 -32.66 -11.33
N GLY A 273 14.97 -33.93 -11.77
CA GLY A 273 14.78 -35.08 -10.90
C GLY A 273 13.33 -35.29 -10.44
N PRO A 274 13.10 -36.21 -9.49
CA PRO A 274 11.76 -36.54 -9.01
C PRO A 274 11.12 -35.37 -8.24
N ILE A 275 9.78 -35.35 -8.21
CA ILE A 275 8.97 -34.26 -7.59
C ILE A 275 9.48 -33.81 -6.22
N PRO A 276 9.83 -34.66 -5.25
CA PRO A 276 10.34 -34.22 -3.96
C PRO A 276 11.61 -33.38 -4.01
N GLN A 277 12.45 -33.56 -5.04
CA GLN A 277 13.70 -32.80 -5.20
C GLN A 277 13.47 -31.36 -5.69
N HIS A 278 12.64 -31.20 -6.73
CA HIS A 278 12.46 -29.88 -7.37
C HIS A 278 11.29 -29.08 -6.81
N LYS A 279 10.25 -29.73 -6.28
CA LYS A 279 8.99 -29.08 -5.90
C LYS A 279 9.15 -27.87 -4.97
N PRO A 280 9.95 -27.90 -3.88
CA PRO A 280 10.08 -26.73 -2.99
C PRO A 280 10.67 -25.52 -3.72
N ARG A 281 11.62 -25.73 -4.64
CA ARG A 281 12.23 -24.66 -5.45
C ARG A 281 11.28 -24.18 -6.55
N ALA A 282 10.56 -25.11 -7.18
CA ALA A 282 9.56 -24.80 -8.19
C ALA A 282 8.39 -23.96 -7.61
N ASP A 283 7.87 -24.35 -6.45
CA ASP A 283 6.80 -23.63 -5.77
C ASP A 283 7.26 -22.22 -5.35
N PHE A 284 8.49 -22.10 -4.82
CA PHE A 284 9.10 -20.81 -4.51
C PHE A 284 9.24 -19.93 -5.76
N SER A 285 9.83 -20.47 -6.84
CA SER A 285 10.03 -19.74 -8.10
C SER A 285 8.71 -19.31 -8.72
N THR A 286 7.70 -20.19 -8.69
CA THR A 286 6.34 -19.84 -9.11
C THR A 286 5.83 -18.59 -8.39
N GLY A 287 5.80 -18.62 -7.06
CA GLY A 287 5.34 -17.49 -6.27
C GLY A 287 6.19 -16.23 -6.47
N PHE A 288 7.50 -16.40 -6.76
CA PHE A 288 8.41 -15.28 -7.01
C PHE A 288 8.07 -14.52 -8.30
N PHE A 289 7.80 -15.24 -9.39
CA PHE A 289 7.53 -14.62 -10.70
C PHE A 289 6.07 -14.24 -10.90
N GLU A 290 5.13 -14.97 -10.32
CA GLU A 290 3.70 -14.66 -10.42
C GLU A 290 3.35 -13.30 -9.80
N VAL A 291 4.09 -12.77 -8.80
CA VAL A 291 3.85 -11.43 -8.24
C VAL A 291 4.09 -10.31 -9.26
N ALA A 292 4.92 -10.55 -10.26
CA ALA A 292 5.11 -9.65 -11.40
C ALA A 292 4.15 -9.95 -12.57
N ALA A 293 3.19 -10.84 -12.40
CA ALA A 293 2.26 -11.31 -13.42
C ALA A 293 2.95 -12.01 -14.61
N PHE A 294 4.12 -12.63 -14.40
CA PHE A 294 4.76 -13.49 -15.41
C PHE A 294 4.02 -14.80 -15.55
N GLU A 295 3.98 -15.35 -16.75
CA GLU A 295 3.39 -16.66 -17.03
C GLU A 295 4.40 -17.77 -16.68
N VAL A 296 4.12 -18.50 -15.60
CA VAL A 296 5.01 -19.61 -15.16
C VAL A 296 4.54 -20.94 -15.75
N ILE A 297 5.39 -21.52 -16.57
CA ILE A 297 5.16 -22.83 -17.23
C ILE A 297 5.66 -23.93 -16.31
N LYS A 298 4.71 -24.65 -15.69
CA LYS A 298 4.93 -25.72 -14.73
C LYS A 298 4.99 -27.08 -15.43
N ASN A 299 5.74 -28.03 -14.88
CA ASN A 299 5.84 -29.40 -15.35
C ASN A 299 6.16 -30.38 -14.20
N ASP A 300 6.08 -31.67 -14.45
CA ASP A 300 6.28 -32.71 -13.44
C ASP A 300 7.76 -33.09 -13.24
N GLY A 301 8.67 -32.47 -13.98
CA GLY A 301 10.12 -32.70 -13.90
C GLY A 301 10.70 -33.43 -15.11
N HIS A 302 12.02 -33.29 -15.26
CA HIS A 302 12.81 -33.90 -16.32
C HIS A 302 13.90 -34.78 -15.73
N GLU A 303 14.14 -35.92 -16.36
CA GLU A 303 15.18 -36.85 -15.90
C GLU A 303 16.58 -36.45 -16.39
N THR A 304 16.66 -35.85 -17.58
CA THR A 304 17.93 -35.41 -18.18
C THR A 304 17.97 -33.92 -18.47
N THR A 305 19.17 -33.35 -18.48
CA THR A 305 19.40 -31.93 -18.83
C THR A 305 18.99 -31.64 -20.29
N ALA A 306 19.20 -32.59 -21.19
CA ALA A 306 18.81 -32.46 -22.60
C ALA A 306 17.29 -32.41 -22.79
N ASP A 307 16.51 -33.21 -22.04
CA ASP A 307 15.04 -33.14 -22.08
C ASP A 307 14.54 -31.81 -21.53
N ALA A 308 15.13 -31.30 -20.44
CA ALA A 308 14.80 -30.03 -19.87
C ALA A 308 15.10 -28.84 -20.81
N ALA A 309 16.28 -28.85 -21.45
CA ALA A 309 16.68 -27.86 -22.43
C ALA A 309 15.78 -27.85 -23.67
N LYS A 310 15.42 -29.05 -24.17
CA LYS A 310 14.48 -29.20 -25.27
C LYS A 310 13.10 -28.67 -24.94
N ALA A 311 12.55 -29.02 -23.78
CA ALA A 311 11.25 -28.55 -23.33
C ALA A 311 11.23 -27.02 -23.09
N ALA A 312 12.31 -26.47 -22.53
CA ALA A 312 12.46 -25.02 -22.37
C ALA A 312 12.41 -24.29 -23.73
N ARG A 313 13.11 -24.77 -24.74
CA ARG A 313 13.10 -24.23 -26.09
C ARG A 313 11.72 -24.31 -26.74
N GLU A 314 11.04 -25.47 -26.62
CA GLU A 314 9.70 -25.67 -27.18
C GLU A 314 8.64 -24.83 -26.50
N SER A 315 8.85 -24.42 -25.23
CA SER A 315 7.95 -23.53 -24.50
C SER A 315 8.00 -22.09 -24.97
N GLY A 316 9.06 -21.65 -25.67
CA GLY A 316 9.27 -20.27 -26.07
C GLY A 316 9.47 -19.32 -24.88
N ALA A 317 10.02 -19.81 -23.77
CA ALA A 317 10.21 -19.00 -22.55
C ALA A 317 11.32 -17.98 -22.69
N ASP A 318 11.12 -16.81 -22.09
CA ASP A 318 12.09 -15.71 -21.99
C ASP A 318 13.08 -15.97 -20.83
N VAL A 319 12.62 -16.66 -19.82
CA VAL A 319 13.37 -16.99 -18.60
C VAL A 319 13.27 -18.47 -18.31
N VAL A 320 14.39 -19.10 -17.99
CA VAL A 320 14.45 -20.49 -17.52
C VAL A 320 14.98 -20.54 -16.11
N VAL A 321 14.24 -21.16 -15.19
CA VAL A 321 14.64 -21.32 -13.79
C VAL A 321 14.98 -22.76 -13.50
N ILE A 322 16.22 -23.02 -13.13
CA ILE A 322 16.69 -24.37 -12.78
C ILE A 322 16.28 -24.68 -11.34
N CYS A 323 15.48 -25.72 -11.15
CA CYS A 323 14.94 -26.13 -9.86
C CYS A 323 15.32 -27.57 -9.52
N SER A 324 16.09 -27.76 -8.45
CA SER A 324 16.43 -29.06 -7.86
C SER A 324 16.94 -28.88 -6.43
N THR A 325 17.72 -29.80 -5.88
CA THR A 325 18.37 -29.69 -4.57
C THR A 325 19.79 -29.13 -4.70
N ASP A 326 20.32 -28.53 -3.63
CA ASP A 326 21.66 -27.96 -3.62
C ASP A 326 22.75 -29.01 -3.91
N ASP A 327 22.55 -30.25 -3.48
CA ASP A 327 23.49 -31.37 -3.70
C ASP A 327 23.60 -31.80 -5.17
N THR A 328 22.55 -31.62 -5.96
CA THR A 328 22.52 -32.00 -7.38
C THR A 328 22.99 -30.89 -8.32
N TYR A 329 22.99 -29.64 -7.88
CA TYR A 329 23.35 -28.52 -8.73
C TYR A 329 24.76 -28.54 -9.32
N PRO A 330 25.82 -29.00 -8.61
CA PRO A 330 27.15 -29.07 -9.21
C PRO A 330 27.24 -29.93 -10.49
N GLU A 331 26.43 -30.96 -10.59
CA GLU A 331 26.39 -31.84 -11.75
C GLU A 331 25.38 -31.42 -12.82
N LEU A 332 24.24 -30.80 -12.40
CA LEU A 332 23.13 -30.44 -13.29
C LEU A 332 23.26 -29.08 -13.92
N VAL A 333 23.71 -28.08 -13.15
CA VAL A 333 23.67 -26.65 -13.58
C VAL A 333 24.61 -26.36 -14.72
N PRO A 334 25.93 -26.74 -14.69
CA PRO A 334 26.84 -26.38 -15.75
C PRO A 334 26.44 -26.90 -17.14
N PRO A 335 26.12 -28.22 -17.32
CA PRO A 335 25.74 -28.71 -18.65
C PRO A 335 24.39 -28.10 -19.12
N LEU A 336 23.40 -27.94 -18.22
CA LEU A 336 22.09 -27.44 -18.59
C LEU A 336 22.17 -25.95 -18.97
N ALA A 337 22.85 -25.10 -18.18
CA ALA A 337 22.98 -23.68 -18.46
C ALA A 337 23.72 -23.44 -19.78
N LYS A 338 24.78 -24.18 -20.05
CA LYS A 338 25.53 -24.12 -21.32
C LYS A 338 24.65 -24.48 -22.50
N GLU A 339 23.93 -25.61 -22.44
CA GLU A 339 23.03 -26.04 -23.51
C GLU A 339 21.90 -25.06 -23.77
N LEU A 340 21.33 -24.45 -22.70
CA LEU A 340 20.33 -23.40 -22.82
C LEU A 340 20.88 -22.16 -23.54
N LYS A 341 22.08 -21.68 -23.20
CA LYS A 341 22.70 -20.54 -23.85
C LYS A 341 23.12 -20.83 -25.29
N GLU A 342 23.52 -22.03 -25.63
CA GLU A 342 23.84 -22.45 -27.01
C GLU A 342 22.58 -22.54 -27.89
N THR A 343 21.48 -23.05 -27.35
CA THR A 343 20.23 -23.24 -28.10
C THR A 343 19.27 -22.05 -28.06
N MET A 344 19.34 -21.24 -27.03
CA MET A 344 18.50 -20.07 -26.78
C MET A 344 19.39 -18.88 -26.33
N PRO A 345 20.15 -18.23 -27.20
CA PRO A 345 21.17 -17.23 -26.84
C PRO A 345 20.65 -16.04 -26.01
N ASN A 346 19.38 -15.68 -26.20
CA ASN A 346 18.74 -14.53 -25.53
C ASN A 346 17.98 -14.92 -24.25
N VAL A 347 17.93 -16.21 -23.87
CA VAL A 347 17.21 -16.63 -22.68
C VAL A 347 17.94 -16.19 -21.40
N THR A 348 17.18 -15.74 -20.41
CA THR A 348 17.72 -15.50 -19.07
C THR A 348 17.68 -16.78 -18.27
N VAL A 349 18.84 -17.28 -17.81
CA VAL A 349 18.95 -18.50 -17.01
C VAL A 349 19.14 -18.13 -15.55
N ILE A 350 18.23 -18.58 -14.70
CA ILE A 350 18.23 -18.32 -13.26
C ILE A 350 18.31 -19.64 -12.50
N LEU A 351 19.09 -19.66 -11.41
CA LEU A 351 19.15 -20.79 -10.51
C LEU A 351 18.30 -20.53 -9.25
N ALA A 352 17.36 -21.42 -8.96
CA ALA A 352 16.59 -21.38 -7.73
C ALA A 352 17.42 -21.94 -6.55
N GLY A 353 18.34 -21.12 -6.05
CA GLY A 353 19.25 -21.48 -4.97
C GLY A 353 20.18 -20.33 -4.62
N ALA A 354 20.90 -20.47 -3.52
CA ALA A 354 21.99 -19.58 -3.13
C ALA A 354 23.31 -20.39 -3.14
N PRO A 355 24.05 -20.39 -4.24
CA PRO A 355 25.29 -21.17 -4.34
C PRO A 355 26.33 -20.68 -3.32
N SER A 356 27.26 -21.56 -2.97
CA SER A 356 28.44 -21.18 -2.21
C SER A 356 29.33 -20.22 -3.02
N LYS A 357 30.19 -19.47 -2.34
CA LYS A 357 31.10 -18.53 -2.99
C LYS A 357 32.03 -19.19 -4.02
N ASP A 358 32.31 -20.48 -3.87
CA ASP A 358 33.16 -21.24 -4.77
C ASP A 358 32.41 -21.74 -6.02
N LEU A 359 31.12 -21.99 -5.89
CA LEU A 359 30.29 -22.50 -6.99
C LEU A 359 29.65 -21.37 -7.83
N GLU A 360 29.45 -20.19 -7.24
CA GLU A 360 28.85 -19.06 -7.97
C GLU A 360 29.61 -18.70 -9.25
N PRO A 361 30.96 -18.56 -9.25
CA PRO A 361 31.71 -18.27 -10.47
C PRO A 361 31.56 -19.35 -11.52
N VAL A 362 31.56 -20.62 -11.11
CA VAL A 362 31.41 -21.76 -12.01
C VAL A 362 30.05 -21.75 -12.73
N TYR A 363 28.98 -21.44 -11.99
CA TYR A 363 27.64 -21.36 -12.58
C TYR A 363 27.49 -20.16 -13.50
N ARG A 364 28.08 -19.00 -13.16
CA ARG A 364 28.08 -17.83 -14.03
C ARG A 364 28.84 -18.09 -15.32
N GLU A 365 30.01 -18.73 -15.25
CA GLU A 365 30.78 -19.11 -16.43
C GLU A 365 30.03 -20.11 -17.34
N ALA A 366 29.23 -20.98 -16.74
CA ALA A 366 28.36 -21.92 -17.46
C ALA A 366 27.14 -21.25 -18.13
N GLY A 367 26.84 -19.97 -17.80
CA GLY A 367 25.76 -19.22 -18.40
C GLY A 367 24.56 -18.93 -17.48
N VAL A 368 24.69 -19.11 -16.17
CA VAL A 368 23.67 -18.64 -15.21
C VAL A 368 23.78 -17.14 -15.04
N ASP A 369 22.69 -16.44 -15.32
CA ASP A 369 22.65 -14.98 -15.25
C ASP A 369 22.40 -14.48 -13.82
N ASP A 370 21.53 -15.18 -13.03
CA ASP A 370 21.20 -14.74 -11.67
C ASP A 370 20.74 -15.90 -10.77
N PHE A 371 20.59 -15.61 -9.49
CA PHE A 371 20.23 -16.56 -8.44
C PHE A 371 19.04 -16.04 -7.64
N ILE A 372 18.05 -16.90 -7.40
CA ILE A 372 16.91 -16.55 -6.55
C ILE A 372 16.84 -17.48 -5.34
N SER A 373 16.58 -16.91 -4.17
CA SER A 373 16.42 -17.66 -2.92
C SER A 373 15.40 -16.95 -2.02
N VAL A 374 15.10 -17.51 -0.87
CA VAL A 374 14.25 -16.88 0.15
C VAL A 374 14.78 -15.51 0.61
N ARG A 375 16.05 -15.19 0.31
CA ARG A 375 16.69 -13.91 0.60
C ARG A 375 16.77 -12.98 -0.62
N ALA A 376 16.28 -13.41 -1.78
CA ALA A 376 16.24 -12.58 -2.98
C ALA A 376 15.13 -11.54 -2.88
N ASN A 377 15.43 -10.35 -3.43
CA ASN A 377 14.50 -9.24 -3.53
C ASN A 377 14.07 -9.04 -4.99
#